data_46da453b769a3ce36767de8118468240
#
_entry.id   46da453b769a3ce36767de8118468240
#
_cell.length_a   1.000
_cell.length_b   1.000
_cell.length_c   1.000
_cell.angle_alpha   90.00
_cell.angle_beta   90.00
_cell.angle_gamma   90.00
#
_symmetry.space_group_name_H-M   'P 1'
#
loop_
_entity.id
_entity.type
_entity.pdbx_description
1 polymer ?
#
loop_
_entity_poly.entity_id
_entity_poly.type
_entity_poly.pdbx_seq_one_letter_code
_entity_poly.pdbx_strand_id
1 'polypeptide(L)'
;MITYRATLDVPLQLVLKVSNLLKKHRAELGTRNGTRALTCWQQAKFILAWFRDKPDLRRLGQGFGISQSTAYRYKDEGIEVLAREAPSLEQALEKAAEQGLPYVILDGTLISSDRCSDKKTSRKGTEIDKWYSGKAHEHAGLVQGIISPDGVPLWASEVRPGSTHDITAARDLVLPGLRPWLKVFPCLADSGYEGAGAGVLVPARKPSKGDLDTDAKCRSMLLRGLRYQGERGFALLKERWRALQHVTVSPTQIGDIVKAALVLTQIEHKMIA
;
A
#
# COMPACT_ATOMS: atom_id res chain seq x y z
N MET A 1 4.45 15.18 35.90
CA MET A 1 4.43 14.64 34.52
C MET A 1 5.88 14.54 34.04
N ILE A 2 6.33 13.38 33.55
CA ILE A 2 7.69 13.19 33.02
C ILE A 2 7.65 13.46 31.53
N THR A 3 8.49 14.39 31.04
CA THR A 3 8.61 14.69 29.62
C THR A 3 9.50 13.67 28.94
N TYR A 4 9.02 13.00 27.90
CA TYR A 4 9.77 12.11 27.04
C TYR A 4 10.02 12.78 25.68
N ARG A 5 11.27 12.77 25.23
CA ARG A 5 11.65 13.24 23.89
C ARG A 5 11.91 12.04 23.00
N ALA A 6 11.14 11.90 21.92
CA ALA A 6 11.36 10.89 20.89
C ALA A 6 12.06 11.51 19.67
N THR A 7 12.94 10.76 19.03
CA THR A 7 13.54 11.12 17.73
C THR A 7 12.67 10.53 16.62
N LEU A 8 12.29 11.35 15.65
CA LEU A 8 11.59 10.89 14.47
C LEU A 8 12.62 10.38 13.44
N ASP A 9 12.62 9.06 13.23
CA ASP A 9 13.52 8.37 12.29
C ASP A 9 13.03 8.50 10.85
N VAL A 10 13.18 9.69 10.27
CA VAL A 10 12.90 9.99 8.87
C VAL A 10 13.92 11.00 8.32
N PRO A 11 14.28 10.93 7.02
CA PRO A 11 15.16 11.91 6.40
C PRO A 11 14.56 13.32 6.41
N LEU A 12 15.39 14.34 6.63
CA LEU A 12 14.97 15.75 6.56
C LEU A 12 14.29 16.09 5.23
N GLN A 13 14.80 15.52 4.13
CA GLN A 13 14.24 15.71 2.78
C GLN A 13 12.78 15.26 2.68
N LEU A 14 12.41 14.16 3.36
CA LEU A 14 11.03 13.68 3.39
C LEU A 14 10.13 14.69 4.11
N VAL A 15 10.58 15.25 5.25
CA VAL A 15 9.81 16.28 5.97
C VAL A 15 9.60 17.52 5.10
N LEU A 16 10.64 17.95 4.36
CA LEU A 16 10.56 19.10 3.44
C LEU A 16 9.56 18.85 2.31
N LYS A 17 9.60 17.69 1.66
CA LYS A 17 8.68 17.33 0.59
C LYS A 17 7.23 17.30 1.09
N VAL A 18 6.95 16.61 2.19
CA VAL A 18 5.60 16.56 2.80
C VAL A 18 5.13 17.96 3.20
N SER A 19 6.00 18.80 3.79
CA SER A 19 5.68 20.18 4.11
C SER A 19 5.29 21.02 2.88
N ASN A 20 6.00 20.81 1.75
CA ASN A 20 5.71 21.51 0.50
C ASN A 20 4.37 21.05 -0.12
N LEU A 21 4.05 19.77 -0.07
CA LEU A 21 2.75 19.24 -0.53
C LEU A 21 1.60 19.85 0.30
N LEU A 22 1.74 19.90 1.62
CA LEU A 22 0.77 20.54 2.50
C LEU A 22 0.64 22.05 2.23
N LYS A 23 1.75 22.73 1.91
CA LYS A 23 1.73 24.14 1.54
C LYS A 23 0.97 24.38 0.25
N LYS A 24 1.21 23.54 -0.78
CA LYS A 24 0.47 23.55 -2.06
C LYS A 24 -1.02 23.35 -1.81
N HIS A 25 -1.39 22.31 -1.08
CA HIS A 25 -2.79 22.02 -0.74
C HIS A 25 -3.47 23.16 0.00
N ARG A 26 -2.80 23.79 1.00
CA ARG A 26 -3.37 24.96 1.70
C ARG A 26 -3.54 26.17 0.79
N ALA A 27 -2.66 26.37 -0.20
CA ALA A 27 -2.81 27.42 -1.19
C ALA A 27 -4.01 27.16 -2.11
N GLU A 28 -4.21 25.92 -2.56
CA GLU A 28 -5.38 25.48 -3.34
C GLU A 28 -6.70 25.73 -2.60
N LEU A 29 -6.71 25.49 -1.28
CA LEU A 29 -7.88 25.75 -0.42
C LEU A 29 -8.07 27.24 -0.05
N GLY A 30 -7.18 28.14 -0.46
CA GLY A 30 -7.22 29.55 -0.06
C GLY A 30 -7.05 29.76 1.46
N THR A 31 -6.35 28.84 2.14
CA THR A 31 -6.17 28.92 3.60
C THR A 31 -5.37 30.16 3.99
N ARG A 32 -5.97 31.03 4.81
CA ARG A 32 -5.32 32.25 5.31
C ARG A 32 -4.16 31.90 6.24
N ASN A 33 -3.08 32.69 6.16
CA ASN A 33 -1.94 32.54 7.08
C ASN A 33 -2.36 32.73 8.54
N GLY A 34 -1.79 31.92 9.44
CA GLY A 34 -2.04 32.02 10.89
C GLY A 34 -3.37 31.41 11.37
N THR A 35 -4.25 30.92 10.49
CA THR A 35 -5.54 30.32 10.89
C THR A 35 -5.46 28.86 11.31
N ARG A 36 -4.33 28.21 11.04
CA ARG A 36 -4.12 26.78 11.36
C ARG A 36 -3.24 26.64 12.61
N ALA A 37 -3.60 25.73 13.51
CA ALA A 37 -2.86 25.50 14.75
C ALA A 37 -1.41 25.02 14.52
N LEU A 38 -1.16 24.27 13.44
CA LEU A 38 0.18 23.83 13.06
C LEU A 38 0.61 24.49 11.75
N THR A 39 1.89 24.87 11.66
CA THR A 39 2.52 25.19 10.38
C THR A 39 2.59 23.95 9.49
N CYS A 40 2.80 24.09 8.16
CA CYS A 40 2.97 22.95 7.26
C CYS A 40 4.14 22.05 7.69
N TRP A 41 5.22 22.65 8.19
CA TRP A 41 6.37 21.93 8.75
C TRP A 41 6.02 21.10 9.98
N GLN A 42 5.29 21.66 10.93
CA GLN A 42 4.84 20.96 12.13
C GLN A 42 3.85 19.85 11.77
N GLN A 43 2.92 20.11 10.85
CA GLN A 43 1.97 19.09 10.36
C GLN A 43 2.68 17.96 9.63
N ALA A 44 3.71 18.24 8.81
CA ALA A 44 4.52 17.22 8.17
C ALA A 44 5.19 16.29 9.21
N LYS A 45 5.80 16.85 10.26
CA LYS A 45 6.36 16.05 11.35
C LYS A 45 5.28 15.23 12.08
N PHE A 46 4.12 15.82 12.32
CA PHE A 46 2.99 15.14 12.96
C PHE A 46 2.53 13.92 12.14
N ILE A 47 2.35 14.07 10.83
CA ILE A 47 1.92 13.00 9.91
C ILE A 47 2.97 11.91 9.82
N LEU A 48 4.24 12.28 9.65
CA LEU A 48 5.34 11.33 9.55
C LEU A 48 5.52 10.53 10.86
N ALA A 49 5.37 11.16 12.03
CA ALA A 49 5.37 10.47 13.31
C ALA A 49 4.22 9.46 13.40
N TRP A 50 3.03 9.83 12.91
CA TRP A 50 1.90 8.92 12.89
C TRP A 50 2.14 7.72 11.94
N PHE A 51 2.64 7.95 10.74
CA PHE A 51 2.97 6.87 9.81
C PHE A 51 4.06 5.96 10.35
N ARG A 52 5.13 6.55 10.90
CA ARG A 52 6.33 5.82 11.34
C ARG A 52 6.09 4.95 12.56
N ASP A 53 5.41 5.49 13.58
CA ASP A 53 5.32 4.88 14.91
C ASP A 53 3.90 4.51 15.32
N LYS A 54 2.89 4.99 14.60
CA LYS A 54 1.45 4.80 14.92
C LYS A 54 1.12 5.11 16.39
N PRO A 55 1.55 6.24 16.94
CA PRO A 55 1.23 6.61 18.31
C PRO A 55 -0.27 6.88 18.45
N ASP A 56 -0.75 6.76 19.68
CA ASP A 56 -2.09 7.25 20.03
C ASP A 56 -2.25 8.72 19.62
N LEU A 57 -3.30 9.05 18.84
CA LEU A 57 -3.49 10.38 18.28
C LEU A 57 -3.76 11.46 19.34
N ARG A 58 -4.35 11.12 20.48
CA ARG A 58 -4.53 12.06 21.58
C ARG A 58 -3.18 12.45 22.17
N ARG A 59 -2.31 11.48 22.42
CA ARG A 59 -0.95 11.74 22.94
C ARG A 59 -0.10 12.49 21.93
N LEU A 60 -0.14 12.07 20.67
CA LEU A 60 0.57 12.79 19.60
C LEU A 60 0.10 14.22 19.49
N GLY A 61 -1.23 14.47 19.48
CA GLY A 61 -1.81 15.80 19.46
C GLY A 61 -1.35 16.67 20.64
N GLN A 62 -1.34 16.12 21.84
CA GLN A 62 -0.81 16.81 23.03
C GLN A 62 0.65 17.24 22.86
N GLY A 63 1.50 16.37 22.28
CA GLY A 63 2.90 16.68 22.00
C GLY A 63 3.09 17.84 21.00
N PHE A 64 2.09 18.08 20.15
CA PHE A 64 2.07 19.20 19.21
C PHE A 64 1.20 20.39 19.68
N GLY A 65 0.66 20.36 20.89
CA GLY A 65 -0.18 21.43 21.45
C GLY A 65 -1.55 21.58 20.77
N ILE A 66 -2.11 20.50 20.22
CA ILE A 66 -3.42 20.49 19.54
C ILE A 66 -4.40 19.53 20.20
N SER A 67 -5.70 19.81 20.06
CA SER A 67 -6.76 18.93 20.54
C SER A 67 -6.82 17.60 19.77
N GLN A 68 -7.40 16.58 20.38
CA GLN A 68 -7.59 15.28 19.74
C GLN A 68 -8.38 15.40 18.43
N SER A 69 -9.46 16.17 18.39
CA SER A 69 -10.26 16.37 17.17
C SER A 69 -9.45 17.03 16.05
N THR A 70 -8.59 17.98 16.42
CA THR A 70 -7.66 18.61 15.46
C THR A 70 -6.60 17.62 14.97
N ALA A 71 -6.10 16.74 15.84
CA ALA A 71 -5.16 15.70 15.48
C ALA A 71 -5.74 14.73 14.43
N TYR A 72 -6.99 14.28 14.59
CA TYR A 72 -7.68 13.47 13.59
C TYR A 72 -7.79 14.19 12.25
N ARG A 73 -8.24 15.45 12.24
CA ARG A 73 -8.35 16.25 11.00
C ARG A 73 -7.02 16.43 10.28
N TYR A 74 -5.93 16.69 11.02
CA TYR A 74 -4.60 16.83 10.42
C TYR A 74 -4.05 15.52 9.89
N LYS A 75 -4.34 14.39 10.56
CA LYS A 75 -4.01 13.06 10.06
C LYS A 75 -4.75 12.77 8.75
N ASP A 76 -6.08 12.97 8.72
CA ASP A 76 -6.91 12.68 7.55
C ASP A 76 -6.52 13.57 6.36
N GLU A 77 -6.33 14.87 6.57
CA GLU A 77 -5.82 15.81 5.55
C GLU A 77 -4.44 15.37 5.03
N GLY A 78 -3.56 14.90 5.91
CA GLY A 78 -2.23 14.44 5.50
C GLY A 78 -2.27 13.16 4.67
N ILE A 79 -3.12 12.20 5.02
CA ILE A 79 -3.34 10.98 4.23
C ILE A 79 -3.88 11.38 2.85
N GLU A 80 -4.90 12.23 2.79
CA GLU A 80 -5.51 12.69 1.54
C GLU A 80 -4.49 13.37 0.62
N VAL A 81 -3.72 14.32 1.15
CA VAL A 81 -2.70 15.06 0.39
C VAL A 81 -1.64 14.12 -0.16
N LEU A 82 -1.17 13.17 0.64
CA LEU A 82 -0.17 12.20 0.19
C LEU A 82 -0.75 11.19 -0.81
N ALA A 83 -1.95 10.66 -0.56
CA ALA A 83 -2.57 9.67 -1.43
C ALA A 83 -2.85 10.22 -2.85
N ARG A 84 -3.12 11.52 -2.98
CA ARG A 84 -3.29 12.19 -4.29
C ARG A 84 -2.02 12.19 -5.15
N GLU A 85 -0.85 12.15 -4.53
CA GLU A 85 0.45 12.11 -5.23
C GLU A 85 0.84 10.68 -5.66
N ALA A 86 0.05 9.66 -5.29
CA ALA A 86 0.33 8.29 -5.69
C ALA A 86 0.14 8.12 -7.22
N PRO A 87 1.08 7.46 -7.90
CA PRO A 87 0.96 7.25 -9.33
C PRO A 87 -0.24 6.38 -9.67
N SER A 88 -0.87 6.63 -10.82
CA SER A 88 -1.80 5.67 -11.42
C SER A 88 -1.07 4.39 -11.84
N LEU A 89 -1.80 3.30 -12.07
CA LEU A 89 -1.21 2.07 -12.59
C LEU A 89 -0.48 2.31 -13.91
N GLU A 90 -1.08 3.08 -14.80
CA GLU A 90 -0.51 3.42 -16.10
C GLU A 90 0.81 4.18 -15.95
N GLN A 91 0.84 5.24 -15.15
CA GLN A 91 2.07 6.01 -14.86
C GLN A 91 3.18 5.16 -14.27
N ALA A 92 2.83 4.22 -13.36
CA ALA A 92 3.81 3.33 -12.76
C ALA A 92 4.41 2.35 -13.77
N LEU A 93 3.57 1.80 -14.68
CA LEU A 93 4.01 0.87 -15.71
C LEU A 93 4.79 1.57 -16.83
N GLU A 94 4.38 2.77 -17.22
CA GLU A 94 5.12 3.63 -18.15
C GLU A 94 6.53 3.91 -17.65
N LYS A 95 6.63 4.35 -16.39
CA LYS A 95 7.93 4.60 -15.76
C LYS A 95 8.78 3.33 -15.65
N ALA A 96 8.17 2.17 -15.36
CA ALA A 96 8.86 0.89 -15.35
C ALA A 96 9.45 0.55 -16.74
N ALA A 97 8.70 0.82 -17.83
CA ALA A 97 9.17 0.63 -19.20
C ALA A 97 10.29 1.61 -19.55
N GLU A 98 10.17 2.89 -19.22
CA GLU A 98 11.21 3.91 -19.44
C GLU A 98 12.52 3.56 -18.71
N GLN A 99 12.43 2.95 -17.53
CA GLN A 99 13.58 2.46 -16.77
C GLN A 99 14.16 1.15 -17.31
N GLY A 100 13.53 0.55 -18.32
CA GLY A 100 13.98 -0.71 -18.92
C GLY A 100 13.88 -1.89 -17.95
N LEU A 101 12.90 -1.91 -17.05
CA LEU A 101 12.75 -3.02 -16.10
C LEU A 101 12.49 -4.34 -16.87
N PRO A 102 13.22 -5.41 -16.53
CA PRO A 102 13.10 -6.69 -17.25
C PRO A 102 11.79 -7.42 -16.95
N TYR A 103 11.15 -7.13 -15.85
CA TYR A 103 9.84 -7.66 -15.41
C TYR A 103 9.28 -6.80 -14.29
N VAL A 104 8.01 -6.98 -13.99
CA VAL A 104 7.37 -6.48 -12.77
C VAL A 104 6.79 -7.64 -11.97
N ILE A 105 6.55 -7.42 -10.68
CA ILE A 105 5.94 -8.43 -9.79
C ILE A 105 4.57 -7.92 -9.37
N LEU A 106 3.54 -8.74 -9.59
CA LEU A 106 2.20 -8.54 -9.05
C LEU A 106 2.05 -9.37 -7.79
N ASP A 107 1.75 -8.72 -6.68
CA ASP A 107 1.49 -9.41 -5.41
C ASP A 107 0.36 -8.71 -4.64
N GLY A 108 -0.30 -9.46 -3.76
CA GLY A 108 -1.37 -8.98 -2.91
C GLY A 108 -0.98 -9.04 -1.44
N THR A 109 -1.38 -8.03 -0.68
CA THR A 109 -1.17 -8.05 0.77
C THR A 109 -2.43 -7.72 1.52
N LEU A 110 -2.60 -8.36 2.68
CA LEU A 110 -3.65 -8.02 3.64
C LEU A 110 -3.12 -6.96 4.62
N ILE A 111 -3.90 -5.93 4.83
CA ILE A 111 -3.69 -4.91 5.86
C ILE A 111 -4.73 -5.16 6.95
N SER A 112 -4.29 -5.58 8.11
CA SER A 112 -5.15 -5.90 9.26
C SER A 112 -5.94 -4.66 9.71
N SER A 113 -7.18 -4.88 10.12
CA SER A 113 -8.06 -3.83 10.63
C SER A 113 -8.86 -4.29 11.84
N ASP A 114 -9.44 -3.34 12.55
CA ASP A 114 -10.46 -3.64 13.56
C ASP A 114 -11.65 -4.34 12.90
N ARG A 115 -12.43 -5.02 13.73
CA ARG A 115 -13.65 -5.69 13.28
C ARG A 115 -14.63 -4.68 12.67
N CYS A 116 -15.10 -5.00 11.48
CA CYS A 116 -16.13 -4.25 10.80
C CYS A 116 -17.40 -5.10 10.71
N SER A 117 -18.56 -4.51 10.99
CA SER A 117 -19.85 -5.21 10.99
C SER A 117 -20.44 -5.44 9.60
N ASP A 118 -19.80 -4.93 8.55
CA ASP A 118 -20.26 -5.09 7.17
C ASP A 118 -20.39 -6.57 6.80
N LYS A 119 -21.58 -6.92 6.28
CA LYS A 119 -21.89 -8.28 5.83
C LYS A 119 -21.94 -8.37 4.31
N LYS A 120 -21.72 -9.57 3.80
CA LYS A 120 -22.00 -9.94 2.42
C LYS A 120 -22.61 -11.33 2.36
N THR A 121 -23.38 -11.59 1.32
CA THR A 121 -23.91 -12.93 1.07
C THR A 121 -22.83 -13.78 0.38
N SER A 122 -22.54 -14.95 0.94
CA SER A 122 -21.64 -15.93 0.34
C SER A 122 -22.31 -16.60 -0.89
N ARG A 123 -21.52 -17.33 -1.70
CA ARG A 123 -22.08 -18.13 -2.81
C ARG A 123 -23.08 -19.18 -2.36
N LYS A 124 -23.04 -19.59 -1.07
CA LYS A 124 -23.96 -20.56 -0.47
C LYS A 124 -25.22 -19.92 0.14
N GLY A 125 -25.41 -18.60 -0.02
CA GLY A 125 -26.58 -17.86 0.52
C GLY A 125 -26.45 -17.50 2.01
N THR A 126 -25.35 -17.78 2.68
CA THR A 126 -25.12 -17.43 4.09
C THR A 126 -24.51 -16.05 4.23
N GLU A 127 -24.89 -15.28 5.24
CA GLU A 127 -24.23 -14.03 5.59
C GLU A 127 -22.87 -14.29 6.20
N ILE A 128 -21.86 -13.61 5.70
CA ILE A 128 -20.49 -13.67 6.21
C ILE A 128 -19.92 -12.26 6.41
N ASP A 129 -18.94 -12.11 7.29
CA ASP A 129 -18.23 -10.84 7.48
C ASP A 129 -17.48 -10.47 6.20
N LYS A 130 -17.83 -9.32 5.61
CA LYS A 130 -17.29 -8.84 4.34
C LYS A 130 -15.76 -8.68 4.39
N TRP A 131 -15.24 -8.14 5.48
CA TRP A 131 -13.83 -7.82 5.65
C TRP A 131 -13.01 -8.95 6.29
N TYR A 132 -13.65 -10.05 6.72
CA TYR A 132 -12.94 -11.17 7.34
C TYR A 132 -12.21 -12.03 6.29
N SER A 133 -10.90 -12.16 6.45
CA SER A 133 -10.08 -13.05 5.63
C SER A 133 -10.02 -14.44 6.23
N GLY A 134 -10.60 -15.42 5.55
CA GLY A 134 -10.48 -16.84 5.97
C GLY A 134 -9.06 -17.41 5.84
N LYS A 135 -8.18 -16.76 5.04
CA LYS A 135 -6.77 -17.14 4.89
C LYS A 135 -5.91 -16.67 6.07
N ALA A 136 -6.16 -15.45 6.53
CA ALA A 136 -5.40 -14.83 7.62
C ALA A 136 -6.08 -14.95 8.98
N HIS A 137 -7.34 -15.39 9.04
CA HIS A 137 -8.17 -15.50 10.24
C HIS A 137 -8.36 -14.17 10.98
N GLU A 138 -8.38 -13.06 10.25
CA GLU A 138 -8.55 -11.71 10.80
C GLU A 138 -9.38 -10.81 9.87
N HIS A 139 -9.85 -9.67 10.39
CA HIS A 139 -10.44 -8.61 9.58
C HIS A 139 -9.33 -7.83 8.90
N ALA A 140 -9.41 -7.68 7.58
CA ALA A 140 -8.37 -7.04 6.79
C ALA A 140 -8.92 -6.47 5.48
N GLY A 141 -8.19 -5.52 4.92
CA GLY A 141 -8.33 -5.08 3.54
C GLY A 141 -7.26 -5.70 2.65
N LEU A 142 -7.63 -6.20 1.48
CA LEU A 142 -6.72 -6.70 0.46
C LEU A 142 -6.31 -5.55 -0.46
N VAL A 143 -5.00 -5.36 -0.64
CA VAL A 143 -4.42 -4.40 -1.58
C VAL A 143 -3.50 -5.15 -2.53
N GLN A 144 -3.62 -4.84 -3.83
CA GLN A 144 -2.73 -5.34 -4.86
C GLN A 144 -1.59 -4.35 -5.10
N GLY A 145 -0.39 -4.83 -5.42
CA GLY A 145 0.75 -3.98 -5.73
C GLY A 145 1.51 -4.44 -6.96
N ILE A 146 2.10 -3.47 -7.65
CA ILE A 146 3.14 -3.70 -8.65
C ILE A 146 4.47 -3.33 -8.02
N ILE A 147 5.41 -4.25 -8.06
CA ILE A 147 6.70 -4.16 -7.39
C ILE A 147 7.79 -4.37 -8.45
N SER A 148 8.87 -3.59 -8.36
CA SER A 148 10.03 -3.69 -9.23
C SER A 148 10.90 -4.93 -8.91
N PRO A 149 11.81 -5.33 -9.80
CA PRO A 149 12.72 -6.46 -9.58
C PRO A 149 13.62 -6.32 -8.35
N ASP A 150 13.91 -5.12 -7.91
CA ASP A 150 14.70 -4.81 -6.71
C ASP A 150 13.87 -4.74 -5.41
N GLY A 151 12.57 -5.01 -5.51
CA GLY A 151 11.66 -5.06 -4.36
C GLY A 151 11.11 -3.71 -3.93
N VAL A 152 11.17 -2.67 -4.77
CA VAL A 152 10.56 -1.37 -4.45
C VAL A 152 9.14 -1.34 -5.00
N PRO A 153 8.13 -0.97 -4.19
CA PRO A 153 6.75 -0.88 -4.65
C PRO A 153 6.57 0.33 -5.58
N LEU A 154 6.08 0.05 -6.81
CA LEU A 154 5.82 1.04 -7.84
C LEU A 154 4.40 1.60 -7.77
N TRP A 155 3.44 0.75 -7.41
CA TRP A 155 2.03 1.09 -7.36
C TRP A 155 1.27 0.24 -6.35
N ALA A 156 0.17 0.77 -5.83
CA ALA A 156 -0.78 0.08 -4.96
C ALA A 156 -2.22 0.39 -5.37
N SER A 157 -3.08 -0.63 -5.31
CA SER A 157 -4.48 -0.54 -5.69
C SER A 157 -5.35 0.12 -4.63
N GLU A 158 -6.60 0.39 -5.02
CA GLU A 158 -7.69 0.53 -4.06
C GLU A 158 -7.84 -0.75 -3.22
N VAL A 159 -8.40 -0.58 -2.03
CA VAL A 159 -8.65 -1.72 -1.13
C VAL A 159 -9.83 -2.55 -1.59
N ARG A 160 -9.71 -3.87 -1.47
CA ARG A 160 -10.83 -4.82 -1.56
C ARG A 160 -11.02 -5.52 -0.20
N PRO A 161 -12.22 -6.03 0.09
CA PRO A 161 -12.44 -6.81 1.30
C PRO A 161 -11.49 -7.99 1.42
N GLY A 162 -10.98 -8.25 2.63
CA GLY A 162 -10.03 -9.34 2.90
C GLY A 162 -10.53 -10.75 2.57
N SER A 163 -11.85 -10.89 2.40
CA SER A 163 -12.48 -12.13 1.90
C SER A 163 -12.40 -12.30 0.37
N THR A 164 -11.81 -11.32 -0.36
CA THR A 164 -11.66 -11.37 -1.82
C THR A 164 -10.42 -12.19 -2.18
N HIS A 165 -10.52 -13.05 -3.20
CA HIS A 165 -9.36 -13.78 -3.71
C HIS A 165 -8.46 -12.85 -4.54
N ASP A 166 -7.14 -13.07 -4.46
CA ASP A 166 -6.12 -12.26 -5.16
C ASP A 166 -6.43 -12.12 -6.65
N ILE A 167 -6.70 -13.22 -7.37
CA ILE A 167 -7.05 -13.18 -8.79
C ILE A 167 -8.32 -12.37 -9.09
N THR A 168 -9.30 -12.38 -8.18
CA THR A 168 -10.53 -11.59 -8.37
C THR A 168 -10.24 -10.10 -8.23
N ALA A 169 -9.48 -9.72 -7.20
CA ALA A 169 -9.04 -8.34 -7.02
C ALA A 169 -8.16 -7.86 -8.20
N ALA A 170 -7.26 -8.73 -8.69
CA ALA A 170 -6.41 -8.40 -9.83
C ALA A 170 -7.20 -8.20 -11.13
N ARG A 171 -8.22 -9.02 -11.40
CA ARG A 171 -9.08 -8.86 -12.58
C ARG A 171 -9.82 -7.54 -12.59
N ASP A 172 -10.21 -7.06 -11.42
CA ASP A 172 -10.92 -5.79 -11.29
C ASP A 172 -9.97 -4.59 -11.36
N LEU A 173 -8.82 -4.65 -10.68
CA LEU A 173 -8.02 -3.47 -10.36
C LEU A 173 -6.71 -3.38 -11.13
N VAL A 174 -6.16 -4.50 -11.62
CA VAL A 174 -4.80 -4.55 -12.16
C VAL A 174 -4.78 -5.01 -13.61
N LEU A 175 -5.34 -6.18 -13.91
CA LEU A 175 -5.18 -6.84 -15.22
C LEU A 175 -5.65 -6.01 -16.40
N PRO A 176 -6.73 -5.21 -16.33
CA PRO A 176 -7.14 -4.36 -17.45
C PRO A 176 -6.06 -3.35 -17.86
N GLY A 177 -5.44 -2.68 -16.89
CA GLY A 177 -4.38 -1.71 -17.12
C GLY A 177 -3.01 -2.35 -17.40
N LEU A 178 -2.74 -3.54 -16.86
CA LEU A 178 -1.48 -4.25 -17.02
C LEU A 178 -1.33 -4.92 -18.41
N ARG A 179 -2.42 -5.47 -18.97
CA ARG A 179 -2.39 -6.25 -20.23
C ARG A 179 -1.67 -5.58 -21.40
N PRO A 180 -1.84 -4.29 -21.70
CA PRO A 180 -1.11 -3.62 -22.79
C PRO A 180 0.40 -3.70 -22.62
N TRP A 181 0.89 -3.67 -21.37
CA TRP A 181 2.32 -3.66 -21.01
C TRP A 181 2.99 -5.02 -21.03
N LEU A 182 2.22 -6.12 -21.02
CA LEU A 182 2.76 -7.50 -21.05
C LEU A 182 3.51 -7.85 -22.34
N LYS A 183 3.45 -6.99 -23.36
CA LYS A 183 4.27 -7.06 -24.57
C LYS A 183 5.65 -6.41 -24.38
N VAL A 184 5.79 -5.53 -23.40
CA VAL A 184 7.03 -4.80 -23.10
C VAL A 184 7.86 -5.58 -22.07
N PHE A 185 7.22 -6.04 -21.01
CA PHE A 185 7.84 -6.85 -19.97
C PHE A 185 6.86 -7.88 -19.39
N PRO A 186 7.32 -9.07 -18.98
CA PRO A 186 6.46 -10.04 -18.29
C PRO A 186 6.12 -9.56 -16.88
N CYS A 187 5.00 -10.05 -16.36
CA CYS A 187 4.60 -9.88 -14.97
C CYS A 187 4.73 -11.21 -14.23
N LEU A 188 5.45 -11.23 -13.11
CA LEU A 188 5.56 -12.38 -12.24
C LEU A 188 4.50 -12.32 -11.16
N ALA A 189 3.83 -13.42 -10.86
CA ALA A 189 2.86 -13.50 -9.79
C ALA A 189 2.90 -14.86 -9.08
N ASP A 190 2.24 -14.97 -7.94
CA ASP A 190 2.14 -16.26 -7.24
C ASP A 190 1.04 -17.16 -7.83
N SER A 191 0.91 -18.38 -7.30
CA SER A 191 -0.11 -19.33 -7.74
C SER A 191 -1.55 -18.88 -7.48
N GLY A 192 -1.77 -17.88 -6.62
CA GLY A 192 -3.07 -17.25 -6.38
C GLY A 192 -3.61 -16.47 -7.57
N TYR A 193 -2.74 -16.17 -8.55
CA TYR A 193 -3.08 -15.47 -9.80
C TYR A 193 -3.21 -16.42 -10.99
N GLU A 194 -3.33 -17.73 -10.76
CA GLU A 194 -3.62 -18.70 -11.83
C GLU A 194 -4.86 -18.29 -12.63
N GLY A 195 -4.75 -18.26 -13.96
CA GLY A 195 -5.81 -17.77 -14.85
C GLY A 195 -5.84 -16.25 -15.06
N ALA A 196 -4.77 -15.53 -14.72
CA ALA A 196 -4.61 -14.10 -15.04
C ALA A 196 -4.42 -13.82 -16.53
N GLY A 197 -4.00 -14.82 -17.31
CA GLY A 197 -3.83 -14.73 -18.76
C GLY A 197 -2.37 -14.70 -19.21
N ALA A 198 -2.19 -14.65 -20.53
CA ALA A 198 -0.86 -14.66 -21.16
C ALA A 198 -0.03 -13.43 -20.71
N GLY A 199 1.27 -13.64 -20.48
CA GLY A 199 2.20 -12.61 -20.03
C GLY A 199 2.28 -12.44 -18.50
N VAL A 200 1.33 -13.01 -17.73
CA VAL A 200 1.45 -13.15 -16.27
C VAL A 200 2.00 -14.55 -15.98
N LEU A 201 3.22 -14.60 -15.48
CA LEU A 201 3.95 -15.84 -15.24
C LEU A 201 3.75 -16.27 -13.78
N VAL A 202 3.13 -17.42 -13.59
CA VAL A 202 2.90 -18.03 -12.26
C VAL A 202 3.62 -19.38 -12.16
N PRO A 203 4.04 -19.80 -10.97
CA PRO A 203 4.59 -21.16 -10.76
C PRO A 203 3.55 -22.22 -11.12
N ALA A 204 4.00 -23.28 -11.78
CA ALA A 204 3.12 -24.38 -12.14
C ALA A 204 2.55 -25.06 -10.89
N ARG A 205 1.25 -25.33 -10.92
CA ARG A 205 0.57 -26.07 -9.86
C ARG A 205 0.86 -27.56 -9.99
N LYS A 206 1.16 -28.20 -8.85
CA LYS A 206 1.31 -29.66 -8.84
C LYS A 206 -0.03 -30.31 -9.21
N PRO A 207 -0.04 -31.24 -10.18
CA PRO A 207 -1.26 -31.95 -10.54
C PRO A 207 -1.75 -32.82 -9.36
N SER A 208 -3.05 -33.13 -9.35
CA SER A 208 -3.67 -33.98 -8.30
C SER A 208 -3.10 -35.40 -8.27
N LYS A 209 -2.63 -35.91 -9.41
CA LYS A 209 -1.96 -37.21 -9.55
C LYS A 209 -0.64 -37.01 -10.28
N GLY A 210 0.43 -37.60 -9.74
CA GLY A 210 1.76 -37.47 -10.31
C GLY A 210 2.54 -36.28 -9.80
N ASP A 211 3.60 -35.94 -10.51
CA ASP A 211 4.50 -34.83 -10.17
C ASP A 211 4.70 -33.91 -11.39
N LEU A 212 5.21 -32.72 -11.18
CA LEU A 212 5.62 -31.83 -12.26
C LEU A 212 6.82 -32.45 -13.00
N ASP A 213 6.87 -32.25 -14.32
CA ASP A 213 8.07 -32.56 -15.09
C ASP A 213 9.26 -31.66 -14.64
N THR A 214 10.46 -32.04 -15.06
CA THR A 214 11.69 -31.35 -14.64
C THR A 214 11.71 -29.90 -15.07
N ASP A 215 11.25 -29.59 -16.28
CA ASP A 215 11.24 -28.21 -16.80
C ASP A 215 10.26 -27.33 -16.05
N ALA A 216 9.05 -27.84 -15.76
CA ALA A 216 8.05 -27.13 -14.95
C ALA A 216 8.56 -26.90 -13.51
N LYS A 217 9.29 -27.86 -12.93
CA LYS A 217 9.94 -27.70 -11.62
C LYS A 217 10.99 -26.58 -11.65
N CYS A 218 11.93 -26.64 -12.61
CA CYS A 218 12.98 -25.63 -12.77
C CYS A 218 12.38 -24.24 -12.99
N ARG A 219 11.43 -24.10 -13.90
CA ARG A 219 10.74 -22.82 -14.14
C ARG A 219 10.04 -22.30 -12.89
N SER A 220 9.33 -23.15 -12.17
CA SER A 220 8.64 -22.75 -10.93
C SER A 220 9.62 -22.34 -9.83
N MET A 221 10.79 -22.97 -9.74
CA MET A 221 11.84 -22.60 -8.79
C MET A 221 12.41 -21.22 -9.12
N LEU A 222 12.74 -20.97 -10.40
CA LEU A 222 13.23 -19.66 -10.87
C LEU A 222 12.19 -18.54 -10.60
N LEU A 223 10.93 -18.77 -10.97
CA LEU A 223 9.86 -17.81 -10.73
C LEU A 223 9.68 -17.48 -9.25
N ARG A 224 9.74 -18.48 -8.37
CA ARG A 224 9.68 -18.25 -6.91
C ARG A 224 10.86 -17.44 -6.41
N GLY A 225 12.08 -17.72 -6.90
CA GLY A 225 13.29 -16.98 -6.54
C GLY A 225 13.22 -15.51 -6.94
N LEU A 226 12.78 -15.23 -8.18
CA LEU A 226 12.62 -13.85 -8.67
C LEU A 226 11.47 -13.11 -7.94
N ARG A 227 10.35 -13.80 -7.68
CA ARG A 227 9.19 -13.24 -7.01
C ARG A 227 9.40 -12.93 -5.53
N TYR A 228 10.39 -13.56 -4.88
CA TYR A 228 10.71 -13.28 -3.47
C TYR A 228 10.89 -11.78 -3.18
N GLN A 229 11.35 -11.01 -4.16
CA GLN A 229 11.44 -9.55 -4.04
C GLN A 229 10.07 -8.88 -3.90
N GLY A 230 8.98 -9.50 -4.36
CA GLY A 230 7.62 -9.00 -4.18
C GLY A 230 7.20 -8.98 -2.71
N GLU A 231 7.50 -10.04 -1.97
CA GLU A 231 7.24 -10.12 -0.53
C GLU A 231 8.01 -9.04 0.23
N ARG A 232 9.24 -8.76 -0.20
CA ARG A 232 10.07 -7.68 0.34
C ARG A 232 9.43 -6.30 0.13
N GLY A 233 8.78 -6.05 -1.02
CA GLY A 233 8.16 -4.76 -1.31
C GLY A 233 7.06 -4.39 -0.31
N PHE A 234 6.17 -5.31 0.00
CA PHE A 234 5.16 -5.07 1.02
C PHE A 234 5.71 -5.10 2.45
N ALA A 235 6.73 -5.93 2.72
CA ALA A 235 7.44 -5.88 4.00
C ALA A 235 8.07 -4.51 4.23
N LEU A 236 8.75 -3.96 3.22
CA LEU A 236 9.33 -2.62 3.25
C LEU A 236 8.28 -1.54 3.61
N LEU A 237 7.09 -1.60 3.00
CA LEU A 237 6.01 -0.67 3.35
C LEU A 237 5.53 -0.84 4.80
N LYS A 238 5.23 -2.08 5.23
CA LYS A 238 4.65 -2.36 6.56
C LYS A 238 5.63 -2.17 7.70
N GLU A 239 6.90 -2.53 7.49
CA GLU A 239 7.95 -2.37 8.50
C GLU A 239 8.37 -0.92 8.64
N ARG A 240 8.45 -0.20 7.52
CA ARG A 240 8.78 1.23 7.53
C ARG A 240 7.66 2.06 8.12
N TRP A 241 6.40 1.76 7.75
CA TRP A 241 5.24 2.56 8.14
C TRP A 241 4.28 1.74 9.02
N ARG A 242 4.48 1.80 10.35
CA ARG A 242 3.67 1.04 11.33
C ARG A 242 2.18 1.33 11.24
N ALA A 243 1.78 2.48 10.67
CA ALA A 243 0.39 2.79 10.37
C ALA A 243 -0.30 1.69 9.53
N LEU A 244 0.47 0.91 8.74
CA LEU A 244 -0.03 -0.20 7.91
C LEU A 244 -0.08 -1.56 8.64
N GLN A 245 0.48 -1.69 9.84
CA GLN A 245 0.47 -2.99 10.55
C GLN A 245 -0.92 -3.36 11.05
N HIS A 246 -1.72 -2.36 11.45
CA HIS A 246 -3.12 -2.55 11.84
C HIS A 246 -3.87 -1.22 11.72
N VAL A 247 -5.01 -1.19 11.05
CA VAL A 247 -5.78 0.03 10.80
C VAL A 247 -7.01 0.05 11.72
N THR A 248 -7.16 1.14 12.49
CA THR A 248 -8.25 1.32 13.47
C THR A 248 -9.38 2.20 12.95
N VAL A 249 -9.31 2.63 11.70
CA VAL A 249 -10.36 3.36 10.99
C VAL A 249 -11.15 2.43 10.07
N SER A 250 -12.19 2.95 9.41
CA SER A 250 -12.94 2.14 8.44
C SER A 250 -12.02 1.42 7.47
N PRO A 251 -12.18 0.11 7.23
CA PRO A 251 -11.36 -0.62 6.26
C PRO A 251 -11.35 -0.01 4.85
N THR A 252 -12.36 0.76 4.48
CA THR A 252 -12.42 1.48 3.20
C THR A 252 -11.31 2.53 3.04
N GLN A 253 -10.77 3.06 4.15
CA GLN A 253 -9.67 4.04 4.14
C GLN A 253 -8.28 3.41 3.99
N ILE A 254 -8.18 2.07 4.05
CA ILE A 254 -6.90 1.35 3.92
C ILE A 254 -6.20 1.72 2.60
N GLY A 255 -6.94 1.82 1.50
CA GLY A 255 -6.38 2.16 0.19
C GLY A 255 -5.62 3.48 0.21
N ASP A 256 -6.21 4.53 0.79
CA ASP A 256 -5.58 5.86 0.87
C ASP A 256 -4.36 5.86 1.80
N ILE A 257 -4.43 5.13 2.92
CA ILE A 257 -3.29 4.99 3.85
C ILE A 257 -2.13 4.27 3.15
N VAL A 258 -2.41 3.22 2.37
CA VAL A 258 -1.38 2.49 1.60
C VAL A 258 -0.79 3.36 0.50
N LYS A 259 -1.61 4.10 -0.26
CA LYS A 259 -1.14 5.05 -1.28
C LYS A 259 -0.26 6.14 -0.67
N ALA A 260 -0.66 6.70 0.46
CA ALA A 260 0.15 7.69 1.17
C ALA A 260 1.49 7.11 1.63
N ALA A 261 1.50 5.90 2.20
CA ALA A 261 2.73 5.20 2.58
C ALA A 261 3.63 4.87 1.38
N LEU A 262 3.03 4.50 0.24
CA LEU A 262 3.74 4.29 -1.03
C LEU A 262 4.48 5.56 -1.45
N VAL A 263 3.79 6.70 -1.47
CA VAL A 263 4.40 8.00 -1.82
C VAL A 263 5.56 8.34 -0.88
N LEU A 264 5.37 8.16 0.43
CA LEU A 264 6.45 8.38 1.40
C LEU A 264 7.66 7.50 1.13
N THR A 265 7.44 6.21 0.81
CA THR A 265 8.50 5.26 0.46
C THR A 265 9.20 5.66 -0.83
N GLN A 266 8.46 6.03 -1.87
CA GLN A 266 9.02 6.46 -3.15
C GLN A 266 9.86 7.73 -3.02
N ILE A 267 9.46 8.68 -2.18
CA ILE A 267 10.25 9.88 -1.87
C ILE A 267 11.57 9.48 -1.14
N GLU A 268 11.51 8.58 -0.17
CA GLU A 268 12.72 8.10 0.53
C GLU A 268 13.69 7.40 -0.42
N HIS A 269 13.17 6.61 -1.36
CA HIS A 269 13.96 5.92 -2.39
C HIS A 269 14.29 6.79 -3.61
N LYS A 270 14.00 8.10 -3.57
CA LYS A 270 14.25 9.07 -4.65
C LYS A 270 13.58 8.68 -5.99
N MET A 271 12.48 7.97 -5.94
CA MET A 271 11.71 7.59 -7.13
C MET A 271 10.77 8.69 -7.60
N ILE A 272 10.39 9.63 -6.70
CA ILE A 272 9.60 10.82 -6.99
C ILE A 272 10.50 12.04 -6.76
N ALA A 273 10.59 12.89 -7.78
CA ALA A 273 11.42 14.11 -7.75
C ALA A 273 10.78 15.25 -6.92
#